data_576fef1c0f6d243039ab064f54d80076
#
_entry.id   576fef1c0f6d243039ab064f54d80076
#
_cell.length_a   1.000
_cell.length_b   1.000
_cell.length_c   1.000
_cell.angle_alpha   90.00
_cell.angle_beta   90.00
_cell.angle_gamma   90.00
#
_symmetry.space_group_name_H-M   'P 1'
#
loop_
_entity.id
_entity.type
_entity.pdbx_description
1 polymer ?
#
loop_
_entity_poly.entity_id
_entity_poly.type
_entity_poly.pdbx_seq_one_letter_code
_entity_poly.pdbx_strand_id
1 'polypeptide(L)' 'MQDTLTLSIEGMHCGACVRRVTNALQTVPGVQVNSVDVGSAKLEFDPKETTPDQIAAAVNGIGFTARIAQ' A
#
# COMPACT_ATOMS: atom_id res chain seq x y z
N MET A 1 10.17 9.98 12.37
CA MET A 1 9.13 10.69 11.61
C MET A 1 8.61 9.80 10.51
N GLN A 2 7.32 9.93 10.20
CA GLN A 2 6.70 9.12 9.16
C GLN A 2 6.59 9.91 7.87
N ASP A 3 6.84 9.25 6.76
CA ASP A 3 6.68 9.82 5.44
C ASP A 3 5.34 9.38 4.86
N THR A 4 4.72 10.27 4.08
CA THR A 4 3.47 9.95 3.40
C THR A 4 3.76 9.32 2.05
N LEU A 5 3.00 8.27 1.71
CA LEU A 5 3.16 7.57 0.44
C LEU A 5 1.79 7.36 -0.19
N THR A 6 1.71 7.60 -1.47
CA THR A 6 0.53 7.28 -2.28
C THR A 6 0.91 6.22 -3.30
N LEU A 7 0.13 5.14 -3.35
CA LEU A 7 0.31 4.08 -4.32
C LEU A 7 -0.81 4.12 -5.33
N SER A 8 -0.46 3.93 -6.60
CA SER A 8 -1.42 3.66 -7.66
C SER A 8 -1.46 2.15 -7.86
N ILE A 9 -2.63 1.56 -7.76
CA ILE A 9 -2.78 0.10 -7.75
C ILE A 9 -3.69 -0.32 -8.90
N GLU A 10 -3.17 -1.16 -9.77
CA GLU A 10 -3.92 -1.71 -10.90
C GLU A 10 -4.46 -3.09 -10.53
N GLY A 11 -5.62 -3.43 -11.09
CA GLY A 11 -6.25 -4.72 -10.87
C GLY A 11 -7.30 -4.73 -9.77
N MET A 12 -7.55 -3.60 -9.15
CA MET A 12 -8.61 -3.48 -8.13
C MET A 12 -9.95 -3.20 -8.82
N HIS A 13 -10.92 -4.07 -8.60
CA HIS A 13 -12.23 -3.95 -9.25
C HIS A 13 -13.40 -3.92 -8.27
N CYS A 14 -13.18 -4.18 -6.99
CA CYS A 14 -14.27 -4.28 -6.02
C CYS A 14 -13.77 -4.05 -4.60
N GLY A 15 -14.73 -3.97 -3.66
CA GLY A 15 -14.41 -3.75 -2.25
C GLY A 15 -13.56 -4.83 -1.61
N ALA A 16 -13.68 -6.08 -2.09
CA ALA A 16 -12.84 -7.17 -1.58
C ALA A 16 -11.37 -6.93 -1.88
N CYS A 17 -11.07 -6.32 -3.03
CA CYS A 17 -9.71 -5.95 -3.38
C CYS A 17 -9.16 -4.88 -2.44
N VAL A 18 -9.99 -3.92 -2.06
CA VAL A 18 -9.60 -2.89 -1.09
C VAL A 18 -9.18 -3.54 0.23
N ARG A 19 -9.95 -4.53 0.71
CA ARG A 19 -9.60 -5.25 1.94
C ARG A 19 -8.29 -5.98 1.82
N ARG A 20 -8.05 -6.64 0.70
CA ARG A 20 -6.81 -7.38 0.49
C ARG A 20 -5.61 -6.45 0.52
N VAL A 21 -5.71 -5.31 -0.15
CA VAL A 21 -4.63 -4.32 -0.15
C VAL A 21 -4.42 -3.77 1.24
N THR A 22 -5.49 -3.43 1.95
CA THR A 22 -5.40 -2.92 3.31
C THR A 22 -4.67 -3.92 4.21
N ASN A 23 -5.07 -5.19 4.15
CA ASN A 23 -4.45 -6.23 4.96
C ASN A 23 -2.96 -6.39 4.63
N ALA A 24 -2.63 -6.38 3.34
CA ALA A 24 -1.24 -6.52 2.91
C ALA A 24 -0.39 -5.36 3.44
N LEU A 25 -0.90 -4.14 3.37
CA LEU A 25 -0.19 -2.97 3.87
C LEU A 25 -0.01 -3.02 5.38
N GLN A 26 -1.02 -3.52 6.10
CA GLN A 26 -0.94 -3.61 7.56
C GLN A 26 0.06 -4.65 8.05
N THR A 27 0.45 -5.60 7.21
CA THR A 27 1.46 -6.59 7.58
C THR A 27 2.89 -6.06 7.45
N VAL A 28 3.07 -4.94 6.79
CA VAL A 28 4.40 -4.34 6.63
C VAL A 28 4.74 -3.54 7.89
N PRO A 29 5.88 -3.83 8.54
CA PRO A 29 6.27 -3.08 9.74
C PRO A 29 6.45 -1.60 9.44
N GLY A 30 5.98 -0.76 10.35
CA GLY A 30 6.16 0.69 10.24
C GLY A 30 5.17 1.39 9.31
N VAL A 31 4.17 0.68 8.80
CA VAL A 31 3.16 1.26 7.91
C VAL A 31 1.89 1.57 8.68
N GLN A 32 1.37 2.77 8.48
CA GLN A 32 0.06 3.17 8.97
C GLN A 32 -0.81 3.54 7.78
N VAL A 33 -1.88 2.78 7.57
CA VAL A 33 -2.78 3.01 6.45
C VAL A 33 -3.74 4.15 6.77
N ASN A 34 -3.79 5.16 5.91
CA ASN A 34 -4.71 6.28 6.08
C ASN A 34 -6.00 6.04 5.31
N SER A 35 -5.90 5.66 4.04
CA SER A 35 -7.10 5.33 3.26
C SER A 35 -6.71 4.42 2.11
N VAL A 36 -7.64 3.55 1.72
CA VAL A 36 -7.49 2.69 0.56
C VAL A 36 -8.76 2.78 -0.27
N ASP A 37 -8.59 3.10 -1.55
CA ASP A 37 -9.68 3.16 -2.51
C ASP A 37 -9.40 2.21 -3.67
N VAL A 38 -10.41 2.00 -4.51
CA VAL A 38 -10.19 1.24 -5.74
C VAL A 38 -9.20 2.00 -6.61
N GLY A 39 -8.04 1.40 -6.83
CA GLY A 39 -7.00 1.97 -7.67
C GLY A 39 -5.97 2.81 -6.94
N SER A 40 -6.13 3.09 -5.64
CA SER A 40 -5.13 3.88 -4.92
C SER A 40 -5.11 3.58 -3.43
N ALA A 41 -3.99 3.89 -2.81
CA ALA A 41 -3.85 3.77 -1.36
C ALA A 41 -2.98 4.91 -0.84
N LYS A 42 -3.39 5.49 0.28
CA LYS A 42 -2.62 6.50 0.98
C LYS A 42 -2.22 5.98 2.34
N LEU A 43 -0.96 6.11 2.66
CA LEU A 43 -0.42 5.58 3.90
C LEU A 43 0.76 6.42 4.37
N GLU A 44 1.14 6.19 5.61
CA GLU A 44 2.36 6.73 6.18
C GLU A 44 3.26 5.57 6.58
N PHE A 45 4.56 5.77 6.49
CA PHE A 45 5.51 4.73 6.85
C PHE A 45 6.72 5.34 7.55
N ASP A 46 7.38 4.51 8.36
CA ASP A 46 8.64 4.90 9.00
C ASP A 46 9.78 4.48 8.09
N PRO A 47 10.54 5.45 7.54
CA PRO A 47 11.63 5.11 6.62
C PRO A 47 12.75 4.30 7.27
N LYS A 48 12.78 4.22 8.61
CA LYS A 48 13.74 3.38 9.31
C LYS A 48 13.32 1.92 9.35
N GLU A 49 12.04 1.63 9.17
CA GLU A 49 11.53 0.27 9.25
C GLU A 49 11.21 -0.33 7.90
N THR A 50 10.84 0.49 6.93
CA THR A 50 10.46 0.00 5.61
C THR A 50 10.76 1.04 4.54
N THR A 51 10.60 0.65 3.29
CA THR A 51 10.82 1.53 2.15
C THR A 51 9.60 1.50 1.24
N PRO A 52 9.38 2.53 0.39
CA PRO A 52 8.29 2.48 -0.58
C PRO A 52 8.33 1.24 -1.48
N ASP A 53 9.53 0.79 -1.85
CA ASP A 53 9.66 -0.41 -2.68
C ASP A 53 9.16 -1.65 -1.97
N GLN A 54 9.44 -1.79 -0.68
CA GLN A 54 8.96 -2.92 0.11
C GLN A 54 7.45 -2.89 0.27
N ILE A 55 6.89 -1.70 0.45
CA ILE A 55 5.44 -1.52 0.56
C ILE A 55 4.76 -1.91 -0.75
N ALA A 56 5.27 -1.42 -1.87
CA ALA A 56 4.75 -1.79 -3.19
C ALA A 56 4.87 -3.31 -3.43
N ALA A 57 5.99 -3.90 -3.02
CA ALA A 57 6.20 -5.34 -3.17
C ALA A 57 5.17 -6.16 -2.38
N ALA A 58 4.77 -5.68 -1.20
CA ALA A 58 3.74 -6.36 -0.41
C ALA A 58 2.40 -6.41 -1.15
N VAL A 59 2.05 -5.32 -1.84
CA VAL A 59 0.82 -5.28 -2.64
C VAL A 59 0.97 -6.14 -3.90
N ASN A 60 2.12 -6.08 -4.57
CA ASN A 60 2.38 -6.92 -5.74
C ASN A 60 2.29 -8.41 -5.39
N GLY A 61 2.71 -8.77 -4.19
CA GLY A 61 2.72 -10.16 -3.75
C GLY A 61 1.34 -10.80 -3.62
N ILE A 62 0.27 -10.01 -3.56
CA ILE A 62 -1.10 -10.53 -3.48
C ILE A 62 -1.84 -10.46 -4.82
N GLY A 63 -1.13 -10.17 -5.92
CA GLY A 63 -1.70 -10.24 -7.25
C GLY A 63 -2.09 -8.91 -7.88
N PHE A 64 -1.79 -7.79 -7.24
CA PHE A 64 -2.04 -6.47 -7.80
C PHE A 64 -0.74 -5.86 -8.30
N THR A 65 -0.86 -4.83 -9.14
CA THR A 65 0.30 -4.06 -9.59
C THR A 65 0.28 -2.71 -8.90
N ALA A 66 1.21 -2.51 -7.98
CA ALA A 66 1.34 -1.26 -7.25
C ALA A 66 2.50 -0.45 -7.78
N ARG A 67 2.26 0.84 -7.97
CA ARG A 67 3.28 1.80 -8.38
C ARG A 67 3.28 2.96 -7.42
N ILE A 68 4.45 3.51 -7.18
CA ILE A 68 4.58 4.71 -6.35
C ILE A 68 4.08 5.89 -7.17
N ALA A 69 3.00 6.52 -6.69
CA ALA A 69 2.34 7.61 -7.43
C ALA A 69 2.86 8.97 -7.03
N GLN A 70 3.63 9.05 -6.00
CA GLN A 70 4.14 10.29 -5.50
C GLN A 70 5.56 10.54 -5.92
#